data_ac35d95b807dd8cf8a9c2c282f6bb796
#
_entry.id   ac35d95b807dd8cf8a9c2c282f6bb796
#
_cell.length_a   1.000
_cell.length_b   1.000
_cell.length_c   1.000
_cell.angle_alpha   90.00
_cell.angle_beta   90.00
_cell.angle_gamma   90.00
#
_symmetry.space_group_name_H-M   'P 1'
#
loop_
_entity.id
_entity.type
_entity.pdbx_description
1 polymer ?
#
loop_
_entity_poly.entity_id
_entity_poly.type
_entity_poly.pdbx_seq_one_letter_code
_entity_poly.pdbx_strand_id
1 'polypeptide(L)'
;EVKGSRDLKENGPISGSAVYTGEKEKKPTLVRELNGKGKRVALLDLGTKYNIADSLAKRGIDVTVYPALTKAEEILSDGPDGIMLSNGPGDPKECTGIIDEIRKLYESDVPIFAICLGHQLMALATGADTYKLKYGHRGGNHPVKDLQTGNVYISSQNHGYVVDMDRLDPD
;
A
#
# COMPACT_ATOMS: atom_id res chain seq x y z
N GLU A 1 9.19 -27.96 5.03
CA GLU A 1 10.36 -27.23 4.51
C GLU A 1 9.85 -26.02 3.74
N VAL A 2 10.19 -24.82 4.22
CA VAL A 2 9.85 -23.58 3.53
C VAL A 2 10.80 -23.43 2.35
N LYS A 3 10.37 -23.68 1.14
CA LYS A 3 11.15 -23.39 -0.06
C LYS A 3 11.19 -21.88 -0.27
N GLY A 4 12.39 -21.32 -0.12
CA GLY A 4 12.76 -20.06 -0.75
C GLY A 4 12.18 -18.78 -0.16
N SER A 5 12.31 -18.53 1.16
CA SER A 5 12.32 -17.16 1.64
C SER A 5 13.59 -16.48 1.12
N ARG A 6 13.51 -15.74 0.02
CA ARG A 6 14.57 -14.79 -0.30
C ARG A 6 14.57 -13.74 0.81
N ASP A 7 15.67 -13.67 1.53
CA ASP A 7 15.84 -12.64 2.55
C ASP A 7 15.78 -11.28 1.86
N LEU A 8 14.78 -10.47 2.20
CA LEU A 8 14.61 -9.12 1.67
C LEU A 8 15.85 -8.25 1.87
N LYS A 9 16.74 -8.66 2.79
CA LYS A 9 18.04 -7.99 3.05
C LYS A 9 19.06 -8.19 1.95
N GLU A 10 18.99 -9.28 1.16
CA GLU A 10 19.95 -9.55 0.08
C GLU A 10 19.71 -8.73 -1.18
N ASN A 11 18.51 -8.19 -1.38
CA ASN A 11 18.16 -7.42 -2.57
C ASN A 11 18.19 -5.89 -2.37
N GLY A 12 18.77 -5.40 -1.28
CA GLY A 12 18.77 -3.98 -0.94
C GLY A 12 17.36 -3.47 -0.55
N PRO A 13 17.21 -2.19 -0.20
CA PRO A 13 15.90 -1.64 0.12
C PRO A 13 14.96 -1.83 -1.08
N ILE A 14 13.77 -2.40 -0.82
CA ILE A 14 12.66 -2.32 -1.76
C ILE A 14 12.36 -0.82 -1.83
N SER A 15 12.89 -0.16 -2.87
CA SER A 15 12.91 1.28 -3.08
C SER A 15 13.49 2.13 -1.93
N GLY A 16 14.76 2.47 -2.06
CA GLY A 16 15.18 3.80 -1.63
C GLY A 16 14.50 4.80 -2.55
N SER A 17 13.76 5.76 -1.99
CA SER A 17 13.33 7.04 -2.61
C SER A 17 13.39 7.10 -4.15
N ALA A 18 12.76 6.18 -4.85
CA ALA A 18 12.54 6.29 -6.27
C ALA A 18 11.43 7.32 -6.47
N VAL A 19 11.79 8.54 -6.77
CA VAL A 19 10.97 9.37 -7.64
C VAL A 19 10.60 8.49 -8.82
N TYR A 20 9.33 8.41 -9.20
CA TYR A 20 8.83 7.61 -10.33
C TYR A 20 9.36 8.17 -11.66
N THR A 21 10.66 8.05 -11.85
CA THR A 21 11.36 8.32 -13.10
C THR A 21 11.48 6.99 -13.82
N GLY A 22 10.55 6.68 -14.68
CA GLY A 22 10.53 5.71 -15.78
C GLY A 22 11.61 4.65 -15.96
N GLU A 23 12.30 4.21 -14.91
CA GLU A 23 13.39 3.25 -15.00
C GLU A 23 12.89 1.84 -14.78
N LYS A 24 13.03 1.05 -15.84
CA LYS A 24 12.97 -0.41 -16.00
C LYS A 24 11.94 -1.14 -15.11
N GLU A 25 10.94 -1.71 -15.78
CA GLU A 25 9.97 -2.67 -15.25
C GLU A 25 10.64 -3.67 -14.31
N LYS A 26 10.50 -3.45 -13.01
CA LYS A 26 10.83 -4.47 -12.02
C LYS A 26 9.74 -5.54 -12.10
N LYS A 27 10.13 -6.81 -12.16
CA LYS A 27 9.17 -7.92 -12.14
C LYS A 27 8.59 -8.10 -10.73
N PRO A 28 7.35 -8.61 -10.62
CA PRO A 28 6.79 -9.02 -9.34
C PRO A 28 7.75 -9.94 -8.58
N THR A 29 7.86 -9.75 -7.28
CA THR A 29 8.76 -10.55 -6.43
C THR A 29 7.98 -11.23 -5.33
N LEU A 30 7.97 -12.56 -5.33
CA LEU A 30 7.41 -13.34 -4.23
C LEU A 30 8.29 -13.21 -2.99
N VAL A 31 7.71 -12.73 -1.90
CA VAL A 31 8.40 -12.53 -0.62
C VAL A 31 8.35 -13.81 0.22
N ARG A 32 7.24 -14.55 0.17
CA ARG A 32 7.04 -15.79 0.89
C ARG A 32 5.98 -16.66 0.22
N GLU A 33 6.19 -17.96 0.22
CA GLU A 33 5.22 -18.96 -0.19
C GLU A 33 5.01 -20.00 0.92
N LEU A 34 3.76 -20.30 1.24
CA LEU A 34 3.34 -21.29 2.24
C LEU A 34 2.74 -22.54 1.60
N ASN A 35 3.37 -23.11 0.58
CA ASN A 35 2.93 -24.33 -0.12
C ASN A 35 1.45 -24.26 -0.57
N GLY A 36 0.97 -23.08 -0.97
CA GLY A 36 -0.39 -22.84 -1.44
C GLY A 36 -1.49 -22.95 -0.37
N LYS A 37 -1.14 -22.96 0.90
CA LYS A 37 -2.10 -23.04 2.03
C LYS A 37 -2.33 -21.70 2.73
N GLY A 38 -1.50 -20.69 2.46
CA GLY A 38 -1.66 -19.34 3.00
C GLY A 38 -2.64 -18.51 2.17
N LYS A 39 -3.20 -17.48 2.80
CA LYS A 39 -3.85 -16.41 2.05
C LYS A 39 -2.82 -15.66 1.23
N ARG A 40 -3.15 -15.31 0.00
CA ARG A 40 -2.27 -14.60 -0.94
C ARG A 40 -2.59 -13.11 -0.94
N VAL A 41 -1.60 -12.30 -0.66
CA VAL A 41 -1.74 -10.83 -0.71
C VAL A 41 -0.82 -10.27 -1.77
N ALA A 42 -1.40 -9.50 -2.69
CA ALA A 42 -0.68 -8.67 -3.63
C ALA A 42 -0.34 -7.34 -2.95
N LEU A 43 0.96 -7.07 -2.76
CA LEU A 43 1.43 -5.81 -2.18
C LEU A 43 1.95 -4.90 -3.29
N LEU A 44 1.27 -3.78 -3.52
CA LEU A 44 1.71 -2.76 -4.46
C LEU A 44 2.78 -1.87 -3.81
N ASP A 45 4.00 -1.91 -4.34
CA ASP A 45 5.16 -1.18 -3.81
C ASP A 45 5.17 0.29 -4.25
N LEU A 46 4.57 1.15 -3.43
CA LEU A 46 4.56 2.61 -3.59
C LEU A 46 5.74 3.30 -2.90
N GLY A 47 6.66 2.53 -2.34
CA GLY A 47 7.74 2.95 -1.46
C GLY A 47 7.68 2.22 -0.12
N THR A 48 7.41 0.93 -0.19
CA THR A 48 7.13 0.03 0.94
C THR A 48 8.26 0.00 1.96
N LYS A 49 7.90 0.11 3.23
CA LYS A 49 8.80 -0.28 4.33
C LYS A 49 8.82 -1.80 4.47
N TYR A 50 10.01 -2.39 4.61
CA TYR A 50 10.20 -3.84 4.80
C TYR A 50 9.24 -4.49 5.77
N ASN A 51 9.00 -3.83 6.91
CA ASN A 51 8.16 -4.35 7.97
C ASN A 51 6.72 -4.63 7.54
N ILE A 52 6.22 -4.06 6.46
CA ILE A 52 4.87 -4.32 5.97
C ILE A 52 4.80 -5.74 5.40
N ALA A 53 5.63 -6.05 4.41
CA ALA A 53 5.70 -7.39 3.81
C ALA A 53 6.09 -8.45 4.86
N ASP A 54 7.09 -8.15 5.70
CA ASP A 54 7.56 -9.03 6.77
C ASP A 54 6.45 -9.31 7.81
N SER A 55 5.66 -8.30 8.17
CA SER A 55 4.54 -8.47 9.11
C SER A 55 3.42 -9.34 8.56
N LEU A 56 3.12 -9.25 7.27
CA LEU A 56 2.17 -10.12 6.58
C LEU A 56 2.71 -11.55 6.53
N ALA A 57 3.96 -11.72 6.11
CA ALA A 57 4.61 -13.02 6.03
C ALA A 57 4.70 -13.75 7.38
N LYS A 58 5.02 -13.04 8.47
CA LYS A 58 5.03 -13.58 9.84
C LYS A 58 3.66 -14.07 10.31
N ARG A 59 2.58 -13.55 9.74
CA ARG A 59 1.20 -13.98 10.02
C ARG A 59 0.73 -15.15 9.14
N GLY A 60 1.64 -15.73 8.37
CA GLY A 60 1.32 -16.87 7.51
C GLY A 60 0.67 -16.49 6.18
N ILE A 61 0.86 -15.26 5.73
CA ILE A 61 0.34 -14.76 4.44
C ILE A 61 1.44 -14.91 3.38
N ASP A 62 1.06 -15.42 2.22
CA ASP A 62 1.90 -15.42 1.02
C ASP A 62 1.85 -14.04 0.39
N VAL A 63 2.99 -13.37 0.30
CA VAL A 63 3.06 -11.97 -0.17
C VAL A 63 3.83 -11.91 -1.49
N THR A 64 3.16 -11.44 -2.53
CA THR A 64 3.80 -11.06 -3.80
C THR A 64 3.88 -9.53 -3.87
N VAL A 65 5.08 -9.00 -4.05
CA VAL A 65 5.30 -7.56 -4.19
C VAL A 65 5.31 -7.19 -5.66
N TYR A 66 4.43 -6.27 -6.02
CA TYR A 66 4.29 -5.74 -7.38
C TYR A 66 4.85 -4.31 -7.45
N PRO A 67 5.61 -3.98 -8.50
CA PRO A 67 6.01 -2.60 -8.78
C PRO A 67 4.81 -1.66 -8.89
N ALA A 68 4.98 -0.40 -8.50
CA ALA A 68 3.90 0.61 -8.45
C ALA A 68 3.12 0.78 -9.77
N LEU A 69 3.77 0.57 -10.91
CA LEU A 69 3.17 0.73 -12.24
C LEU A 69 2.61 -0.57 -12.84
N THR A 70 2.55 -1.65 -12.06
CA THR A 70 1.97 -2.93 -12.50
C THR A 70 0.48 -2.72 -12.79
N LYS A 71 0.02 -3.32 -13.89
CA LYS A 71 -1.38 -3.22 -14.30
C LYS A 71 -2.29 -4.02 -13.39
N ALA A 72 -3.48 -3.50 -13.13
CA ALA A 72 -4.49 -4.17 -12.29
C ALA A 72 -4.80 -5.58 -12.81
N GLU A 73 -4.91 -5.75 -14.13
CA GLU A 73 -5.18 -7.03 -14.77
C GLU A 73 -4.10 -8.07 -14.48
N GLU A 74 -2.82 -7.68 -14.44
CA GLU A 74 -1.71 -8.55 -14.09
C GLU A 74 -1.82 -9.01 -12.62
N ILE A 75 -2.05 -8.08 -11.70
CA ILE A 75 -2.23 -8.37 -10.27
C ILE A 75 -3.41 -9.32 -10.06
N LEU A 76 -4.55 -9.04 -10.69
CA LEU A 76 -5.77 -9.83 -10.53
C LEU A 76 -5.67 -11.21 -11.17
N SER A 77 -4.89 -11.36 -12.26
CA SER A 77 -4.68 -12.66 -12.92
C SER A 77 -3.98 -13.68 -12.02
N ASP A 78 -3.19 -13.22 -11.06
CA ASP A 78 -2.56 -14.08 -10.06
C ASP A 78 -3.53 -14.53 -8.95
N GLY A 79 -4.75 -14.01 -8.94
CA GLY A 79 -5.85 -14.38 -8.05
C GLY A 79 -5.53 -14.14 -6.56
N PRO A 80 -5.19 -12.93 -6.14
CA PRO A 80 -4.92 -12.65 -4.73
C PRO A 80 -6.20 -12.72 -3.89
N ASP A 81 -6.07 -13.13 -2.62
CA ASP A 81 -7.15 -13.08 -1.63
C ASP A 81 -7.32 -11.68 -1.02
N GLY A 82 -6.37 -10.80 -1.24
CA GLY A 82 -6.40 -9.41 -0.80
C GLY A 82 -5.28 -8.58 -1.42
N ILE A 83 -5.46 -7.27 -1.40
CA ILE A 83 -4.52 -6.29 -1.95
C ILE A 83 -4.05 -5.38 -0.83
N MET A 84 -2.75 -5.10 -0.79
CA MET A 84 -2.13 -4.15 0.12
C MET A 84 -1.51 -3.01 -0.67
N LEU A 85 -2.03 -1.80 -0.49
CA LEU A 85 -1.41 -0.58 -1.00
C LEU A 85 -0.45 -0.04 0.06
N SER A 86 0.83 -0.01 -0.24
CA SER A 86 1.84 0.36 0.73
C SER A 86 1.88 1.86 1.01
N ASN A 87 2.67 2.23 2.01
CA ASN A 87 3.11 3.61 2.17
C ASN A 87 4.05 4.01 1.02
N GLY A 88 4.27 5.31 0.86
CA GLY A 88 5.22 5.86 -0.10
C GLY A 88 5.43 7.35 0.07
N PRO A 89 6.42 7.92 -0.61
CA PRO A 89 6.71 9.36 -0.63
C PRO A 89 5.94 10.07 -1.75
N GLY A 90 5.90 11.39 -1.68
CA GLY A 90 5.46 12.26 -2.77
C GLY A 90 4.07 12.85 -2.59
N ASP A 91 3.64 13.56 -3.63
CA ASP A 91 2.29 14.08 -3.76
C ASP A 91 1.39 13.02 -4.38
N PRO A 92 0.30 12.61 -3.73
CA PRO A 92 -0.59 11.58 -4.29
C PRO A 92 -1.21 12.00 -5.64
N LYS A 93 -1.44 13.29 -5.88
CA LYS A 93 -2.02 13.78 -7.14
C LYS A 93 -1.10 13.63 -8.35
N GLU A 94 0.20 13.50 -8.14
CA GLU A 94 1.18 13.26 -9.22
C GLU A 94 1.17 11.80 -9.72
N CYS A 95 0.50 10.90 -8.98
CA CYS A 95 0.49 9.47 -9.27
C CYS A 95 -0.69 9.03 -10.18
N THR A 96 -1.04 9.83 -11.20
CA THR A 96 -2.26 9.64 -12.01
C THR A 96 -2.41 8.24 -12.59
N GLY A 97 -1.36 7.69 -13.21
CA GLY A 97 -1.41 6.32 -13.77
C GLY A 97 -1.60 5.22 -12.74
N ILE A 98 -1.13 5.43 -11.49
CA ILE A 98 -1.32 4.49 -10.39
C ILE A 98 -2.77 4.58 -9.87
N ILE A 99 -3.32 5.79 -9.78
CA ILE A 99 -4.72 6.02 -9.38
C ILE A 99 -5.68 5.27 -10.29
N ASP A 100 -5.45 5.31 -11.61
CA ASP A 100 -6.27 4.61 -12.58
C ASP A 100 -6.24 3.08 -12.42
N GLU A 101 -5.06 2.52 -12.12
CA GLU A 101 -4.95 1.09 -11.84
C GLU A 101 -5.58 0.72 -10.48
N ILE A 102 -5.43 1.55 -9.45
CA ILE A 102 -6.09 1.33 -8.14
C ILE A 102 -7.62 1.35 -8.28
N ARG A 103 -8.18 2.21 -9.13
CA ARG A 103 -9.63 2.22 -9.41
C ARG A 103 -10.10 0.87 -9.95
N LYS A 104 -9.37 0.29 -10.90
CA LYS A 104 -9.69 -1.05 -11.44
C LYS A 104 -9.57 -2.15 -10.38
N LEU A 105 -8.57 -2.05 -9.49
CA LEU A 105 -8.43 -2.98 -8.37
C LEU A 105 -9.62 -2.86 -7.40
N TYR A 106 -10.08 -1.64 -7.14
CA TYR A 106 -11.25 -1.40 -6.29
C TYR A 106 -12.53 -2.00 -6.87
N GLU A 107 -12.73 -1.91 -8.19
CA GLU A 107 -13.87 -2.48 -8.90
C GLU A 107 -13.87 -4.01 -8.95
N SER A 108 -12.79 -4.67 -8.52
CA SER A 108 -12.63 -6.13 -8.59
C SER A 108 -13.25 -6.92 -7.44
N ASP A 109 -13.81 -6.27 -6.44
CA ASP A 109 -14.32 -6.87 -5.20
C ASP A 109 -13.25 -7.58 -4.33
N VAL A 110 -11.98 -7.56 -4.69
CA VAL A 110 -10.89 -8.08 -3.86
C VAL A 110 -10.66 -7.11 -2.69
N PRO A 111 -10.68 -7.58 -1.42
CA PRO A 111 -10.46 -6.70 -0.27
C PRO A 111 -9.15 -5.93 -0.35
N ILE A 112 -9.20 -4.62 -0.13
CA ILE A 112 -8.04 -3.74 -0.18
C ILE A 112 -7.76 -3.17 1.21
N PHE A 113 -6.50 -3.20 1.63
CA PHE A 113 -5.99 -2.46 2.78
C PHE A 113 -4.90 -1.48 2.35
N ALA A 114 -4.94 -0.25 2.84
CA ALA A 114 -4.05 0.80 2.36
C ALA A 114 -3.40 1.59 3.51
N ILE A 115 -2.14 1.95 3.35
CA ILE A 115 -1.36 2.70 4.34
C ILE A 115 -0.80 3.99 3.74
N CYS A 116 -0.99 5.13 4.43
CA CYS A 116 -0.39 6.43 4.12
C CYS A 116 -0.63 6.84 2.66
N LEU A 117 0.39 6.83 1.78
CA LEU A 117 0.23 7.14 0.35
C LEU A 117 -0.81 6.23 -0.30
N GLY A 118 -0.79 4.93 -0.02
CA GLY A 118 -1.78 3.99 -0.55
C GLY A 118 -3.21 4.37 -0.18
N HIS A 119 -3.44 4.79 1.08
CA HIS A 119 -4.75 5.29 1.51
C HIS A 119 -5.16 6.57 0.76
N GLN A 120 -4.24 7.50 0.54
CA GLN A 120 -4.50 8.74 -0.20
C GLN A 120 -4.81 8.46 -1.68
N LEU A 121 -4.08 7.54 -2.30
CA LEU A 121 -4.35 7.12 -3.69
C LEU A 121 -5.68 6.39 -3.83
N MET A 122 -6.04 5.56 -2.83
CA MET A 122 -7.34 4.91 -2.78
C MET A 122 -8.48 5.94 -2.73
N ALA A 123 -8.35 6.96 -1.87
CA ALA A 123 -9.33 8.05 -1.78
C ALA A 123 -9.47 8.79 -3.12
N LEU A 124 -8.36 9.11 -3.80
CA LEU A 124 -8.40 9.72 -5.13
C LEU A 124 -9.02 8.80 -6.18
N ALA A 125 -8.76 7.50 -6.12
CA ALA A 125 -9.33 6.51 -7.03
C ALA A 125 -10.86 6.39 -6.88
N THR A 126 -11.39 6.62 -5.68
CA THR A 126 -12.84 6.60 -5.37
C THR A 126 -13.52 7.96 -5.48
N GLY A 127 -12.82 9.00 -5.98
CA GLY A 127 -13.42 10.31 -6.28
C GLY A 127 -13.25 11.36 -5.18
N ALA A 128 -12.66 11.02 -4.04
CA ALA A 128 -12.30 12.00 -3.02
C ALA A 128 -11.11 12.87 -3.44
N ASP A 129 -10.73 13.81 -2.60
CA ASP A 129 -9.59 14.70 -2.85
C ASP A 129 -8.55 14.60 -1.73
N THR A 130 -7.38 15.16 -1.97
CA THR A 130 -6.29 15.27 -0.99
C THR A 130 -5.72 16.67 -0.98
N TYR A 131 -5.19 17.08 0.18
CA TYR A 131 -4.48 18.36 0.27
C TYR A 131 -3.24 18.26 1.16
N LYS A 132 -2.31 19.19 0.94
CA LYS A 132 -1.08 19.28 1.69
C LYS A 132 -1.29 20.04 3.00
N LEU A 133 -0.92 19.41 4.11
CA LEU A 133 -0.88 20.08 5.41
C LEU A 133 0.29 21.07 5.48
N LYS A 134 0.09 22.17 6.18
CA LYS A 134 1.14 23.19 6.37
C LYS A 134 2.41 22.61 7.03
N TYR A 135 2.27 21.73 8.01
CA TYR A 135 3.37 21.12 8.76
C TYR A 135 3.43 19.60 8.64
N GLY A 136 2.33 18.97 8.26
CA GLY A 136 2.16 17.51 8.30
C GLY A 136 2.06 16.95 9.72
N HIS A 137 1.87 15.62 9.81
CA HIS A 137 1.95 14.89 11.07
C HIS A 137 3.21 14.03 11.07
N ARG A 138 4.11 14.26 12.02
CA ARG A 138 5.38 13.56 12.15
C ARG A 138 5.70 13.30 13.61
N GLY A 139 5.84 12.03 13.99
CA GLY A 139 6.18 11.60 15.34
C GLY A 139 5.37 10.43 15.85
N GLY A 140 5.68 9.97 17.05
CA GLY A 140 5.06 8.80 17.69
C GLY A 140 3.96 9.16 18.71
N ASN A 141 3.44 10.38 18.71
CA ASN A 141 2.55 10.89 19.76
C ASN A 141 1.29 11.58 19.20
N HIS A 142 0.83 11.16 18.03
CA HIS A 142 -0.38 11.70 17.41
C HIS A 142 -1.62 10.94 17.90
N PRO A 143 -2.64 11.64 18.42
CA PRO A 143 -3.89 11.01 18.83
C PRO A 143 -4.73 10.65 17.59
N VAL A 144 -5.30 9.44 17.61
CA VAL A 144 -6.27 8.96 16.63
C VAL A 144 -7.51 8.52 17.37
N LYS A 145 -8.66 9.05 16.99
CA LYS A 145 -9.96 8.72 17.58
C LYS A 145 -10.65 7.64 16.75
N ASP A 146 -11.00 6.55 17.40
CA ASP A 146 -11.93 5.57 16.85
C ASP A 146 -13.35 6.15 16.96
N LEU A 147 -14.00 6.38 15.83
CA LEU A 147 -15.31 7.01 15.79
C LEU A 147 -16.44 6.07 16.26
N GLN A 148 -16.24 4.75 16.17
CA GLN A 148 -17.24 3.77 16.62
C GLN A 148 -17.25 3.63 18.13
N THR A 149 -16.08 3.54 18.75
CA THR A 149 -15.95 3.32 20.19
C THR A 149 -15.78 4.62 20.98
N GLY A 150 -15.39 5.72 20.31
CA GLY A 150 -15.03 6.99 20.93
C GLY A 150 -13.65 7.00 21.59
N ASN A 151 -12.93 5.88 21.58
CA ASN A 151 -11.61 5.75 22.20
C ASN A 151 -10.56 6.55 21.42
N VAL A 152 -9.56 7.05 22.15
CA VAL A 152 -8.41 7.74 21.56
C VAL A 152 -7.16 6.90 21.79
N TYR A 153 -6.45 6.62 20.70
CA TYR A 153 -5.18 5.88 20.69
C TYR A 153 -4.05 6.82 20.30
N ILE A 154 -2.87 6.63 20.89
CA ILE A 154 -1.67 7.32 20.45
C ILE A 154 -1.01 6.48 19.37
N SER A 155 -0.73 7.10 18.22
CA SER A 155 -0.15 6.43 17.06
C SER A 155 1.07 7.19 16.51
N SER A 156 1.89 6.47 15.76
CA SER A 156 2.96 7.07 14.96
C SER A 156 2.42 7.52 13.60
N GLN A 157 2.71 8.75 13.21
CA GLN A 157 2.37 9.30 11.92
C GLN A 157 3.59 9.89 11.22
N ASN A 158 3.62 9.81 9.90
CA ASN A 158 4.65 10.44 9.09
C ASN A 158 4.09 10.73 7.69
N HIS A 159 3.31 11.80 7.57
CA HIS A 159 2.72 12.21 6.30
C HIS A 159 2.57 13.73 6.20
N GLY A 160 2.60 14.26 4.98
CA GLY A 160 2.40 15.68 4.69
C GLY A 160 1.08 15.96 3.96
N TYR A 161 0.43 14.93 3.44
CA TYR A 161 -0.85 15.02 2.75
C TYR A 161 -1.93 14.28 3.52
N VAL A 162 -3.16 14.73 3.39
CA VAL A 162 -4.35 14.11 4.00
C VAL A 162 -5.48 14.02 2.99
N VAL A 163 -6.40 13.09 3.23
CA VAL A 163 -7.66 13.00 2.49
C VAL A 163 -8.59 14.13 2.95
N ASP A 164 -9.24 14.78 2.01
CA ASP A 164 -10.26 15.79 2.26
C ASP A 164 -11.58 15.08 2.62
N MET A 165 -11.90 15.10 3.91
CA MET A 165 -13.09 14.43 4.44
C MET A 165 -14.40 15.06 3.94
N ASP A 166 -14.39 16.36 3.57
CA ASP A 166 -15.57 17.05 3.07
C ASP A 166 -15.92 16.64 1.62
N ARG A 167 -15.03 15.90 0.97
CA ARG A 167 -15.18 15.38 -0.39
C ARG A 167 -15.24 13.85 -0.47
N LEU A 168 -15.38 13.18 0.66
CA LEU A 168 -15.70 11.76 0.67
C LEU A 168 -17.18 11.58 0.35
N ASP A 169 -17.47 10.67 -0.57
CA ASP A 169 -18.84 10.22 -0.78
C ASP A 169 -19.29 9.46 0.48
N PRO A 170 -20.42 9.80 1.07
CA PRO A 170 -20.90 9.14 2.28
C PRO A 170 -21.45 7.72 2.04
N ASP A 171 -21.62 7.27 0.79
CA ASP A 171 -22.21 5.97 0.43
C ASP A 171 -21.16 4.90 0.11
#